data_4fa99d58cb8b3e504e49e3eb63a72aaa
#
_entry.id   4fa99d58cb8b3e504e49e3eb63a72aaa
#
_cell.length_a   1.000
_cell.length_b   1.000
_cell.length_c   1.000
_cell.angle_alpha   90.00
_cell.angle_beta   90.00
_cell.angle_gamma   90.00
#
_symmetry.space_group_name_H-M   'P 1'
#
loop_
_entity.id
_entity.type
_entity.pdbx_description
1 polymer ?
#
loop_
_entity_poly.entity_id
_entity_poly.type
_entity_poly.pdbx_seq_one_letter_code
_entity_poly.pdbx_strand_id
1 'polypeptide(L)'
;MIYLDSAATSLIKPVCVERAVVTAMRTMASPGRGGHLPALRAAEEVYAAREAAAELFNMEDSAGVVFTSNATHALNIAIGSLAKPGTRVVISGFEHNSVTRPLAAIGANIRPAGTRLFDAADTLADFEAKIKDAELVVCTHVSNVFGYVLPVYEIG
;
A
#
# COMPACT_ATOMS: atom_id res chain seq x y z
N MET A 1 -2.85 29.96 -0.17
CA MET A 1 -1.85 29.11 -0.84
C MET A 1 -2.60 27.94 -1.48
N ILE A 2 -2.31 27.65 -2.75
CA ILE A 2 -2.86 26.46 -3.44
C ILE A 2 -1.80 25.36 -3.31
N TYR A 3 -2.17 24.20 -2.75
CA TYR A 3 -1.30 23.05 -2.59
C TYR A 3 -1.79 21.88 -3.46
N LEU A 4 -0.98 21.44 -4.41
CA LEU A 4 -1.33 20.43 -5.41
C LEU A 4 -0.46 19.16 -5.34
N ASP A 5 0.29 18.96 -4.25
CA ASP A 5 1.20 17.83 -4.07
C ASP A 5 0.77 16.88 -2.95
N SER A 6 -0.53 16.71 -2.76
CA SER A 6 -1.09 15.79 -1.75
C SER A 6 -0.76 14.32 -2.02
N ALA A 7 -0.39 13.98 -3.27
CA ALA A 7 0.08 12.65 -3.62
C ALA A 7 1.43 12.29 -2.93
N ALA A 8 2.29 13.28 -2.69
CA ALA A 8 3.52 13.08 -1.93
C ALA A 8 3.24 13.05 -0.42
N THR A 9 2.50 14.03 0.09
CA THR A 9 2.01 14.10 1.47
C THR A 9 0.92 15.16 1.61
N SER A 10 -0.05 14.94 2.50
CA SER A 10 -1.04 15.98 2.82
C SER A 10 -0.40 17.09 3.64
N LEU A 11 -0.50 18.35 3.16
CA LEU A 11 0.03 19.52 3.88
C LEU A 11 -0.79 19.80 5.16
N ILE A 12 -2.11 19.84 5.01
CA ILE A 12 -3.02 20.13 6.12
C ILE A 12 -3.49 18.81 6.73
N LYS A 13 -3.12 18.57 8.00
CA LYS A 13 -3.60 17.44 8.79
C LYS A 13 -4.85 17.85 9.56
N PRO A 14 -5.86 16.97 9.69
CA PRO A 14 -6.97 17.22 10.61
C PRO A 14 -6.48 17.47 12.03
N VAL A 15 -7.13 18.39 12.73
CA VAL A 15 -6.76 18.75 14.13
C VAL A 15 -6.81 17.54 15.07
N CYS A 16 -7.68 16.56 14.81
CA CYS A 16 -7.72 15.32 15.59
C CYS A 16 -6.42 14.51 15.49
N VAL A 17 -5.76 14.49 14.33
CA VAL A 17 -4.46 13.81 14.14
C VAL A 17 -3.38 14.48 15.00
N GLU A 18 -3.28 15.82 14.96
CA GLU A 18 -2.33 16.57 15.77
C GLU A 18 -2.54 16.29 17.26
N ARG A 19 -3.81 16.37 17.74
CA ARG A 19 -4.16 16.10 19.13
C ARG A 19 -3.82 14.67 19.56
N ALA A 20 -4.10 13.68 18.72
CA ALA A 20 -3.79 12.29 19.00
C ALA A 20 -2.29 12.06 19.16
N VAL A 21 -1.47 12.62 18.26
CA VAL A 21 0.01 12.55 18.34
C VAL A 21 0.51 13.17 19.64
N VAL A 22 0.06 14.39 19.99
CA VAL A 22 0.47 15.06 21.22
C VAL A 22 0.05 14.26 22.45
N THR A 23 -1.15 13.68 22.46
CA THR A 23 -1.64 12.84 23.56
C THR A 23 -0.79 11.59 23.71
N ALA A 24 -0.50 10.89 22.61
CA ALA A 24 0.35 9.70 22.62
C ALA A 24 1.75 10.00 23.19
N MET A 25 2.38 11.07 22.73
CA MET A 25 3.70 11.50 23.24
C MET A 25 3.73 11.78 24.75
N ARG A 26 2.62 12.22 25.33
CA ARG A 26 2.54 12.60 26.76
C ARG A 26 2.09 11.47 27.67
N THR A 27 1.37 10.47 27.14
CA THR A 27 0.65 9.50 27.98
C THR A 27 0.95 8.05 27.69
N MET A 28 1.64 7.75 26.58
CA MET A 28 1.92 6.40 26.12
C MET A 28 3.40 6.04 26.25
N ALA A 29 3.65 4.74 26.37
CA ALA A 29 4.98 4.14 26.39
C ALA A 29 5.10 3.06 25.29
N SER A 30 6.09 2.18 25.39
CA SER A 30 6.28 1.10 24.41
C SER A 30 5.15 0.06 24.48
N PRO A 31 4.41 -0.19 23.40
CA PRO A 31 3.35 -1.19 23.39
C PRO A 31 3.94 -2.60 23.57
N GLY A 32 3.23 -3.46 24.30
CA GLY A 32 3.54 -4.89 24.45
C GLY A 32 4.74 -5.24 25.35
N ARG A 33 5.38 -4.26 26.02
CA ARG A 33 6.55 -4.51 26.88
C ARG A 33 6.32 -4.30 28.37
N GLY A 34 5.10 -4.08 28.81
CA GLY A 34 4.80 -3.90 30.23
C GLY A 34 3.32 -3.91 30.51
N GLY A 35 2.95 -4.30 31.75
CA GLY A 35 1.57 -4.29 32.24
C GLY A 35 1.14 -2.97 32.86
N HIS A 36 1.95 -1.90 32.76
CA HIS A 36 1.59 -0.59 33.30
C HIS A 36 0.73 0.22 32.33
N LEU A 37 -0.10 1.10 32.87
CA LEU A 37 -1.12 1.84 32.14
C LEU A 37 -0.63 2.54 30.84
N PRO A 38 0.52 3.24 30.82
CA PRO A 38 1.02 3.83 29.56
C PRO A 38 1.34 2.81 28.46
N ALA A 39 1.81 1.61 28.79
CA ALA A 39 2.08 0.57 27.80
C ALA A 39 0.78 -0.08 27.29
N LEU A 40 -0.20 -0.28 28.18
CA LEU A 40 -1.52 -0.79 27.79
C LEU A 40 -2.24 0.19 26.84
N ARG A 41 -2.24 1.49 27.17
CA ARG A 41 -2.80 2.53 26.27
C ARG A 41 -2.15 2.51 24.88
N ALA A 42 -0.84 2.38 24.81
CA ALA A 42 -0.15 2.29 23.51
C ALA A 42 -0.54 1.02 22.72
N ALA A 43 -0.73 -0.10 23.42
CA ALA A 43 -1.19 -1.34 22.78
C ALA A 43 -2.64 -1.23 22.28
N GLU A 44 -3.53 -0.60 23.06
CA GLU A 44 -4.92 -0.34 22.69
C GLU A 44 -5.01 0.54 21.43
N GLU A 45 -4.21 1.60 21.32
CA GLU A 45 -4.19 2.47 20.13
C GLU A 45 -3.69 1.73 18.88
N VAL A 46 -2.66 0.90 19.00
CA VAL A 46 -2.18 0.08 17.89
C VAL A 46 -3.26 -0.92 17.45
N TYR A 47 -3.96 -1.52 18.40
CA TYR A 47 -5.05 -2.45 18.12
C TYR A 47 -6.22 -1.73 17.44
N ALA A 48 -6.69 -0.61 18.00
CA ALA A 48 -7.76 0.19 17.40
C ALA A 48 -7.43 0.66 15.97
N ALA A 49 -6.17 1.04 15.71
CA ALA A 49 -5.73 1.40 14.37
C ALA A 49 -5.77 0.21 13.39
N ARG A 50 -5.47 -1.02 13.85
CA ARG A 50 -5.62 -2.24 13.03
C ARG A 50 -7.08 -2.52 12.72
N GLU A 51 -7.97 -2.41 13.70
CA GLU A 51 -9.40 -2.61 13.50
C GLU A 51 -9.98 -1.59 12.51
N ALA A 52 -9.64 -0.32 12.66
CA ALA A 52 -10.06 0.73 11.72
C ALA A 52 -9.54 0.48 10.29
N ALA A 53 -8.31 -0.02 10.14
CA ALA A 53 -7.78 -0.38 8.83
C ALA A 53 -8.47 -1.63 8.26
N ALA A 54 -8.73 -2.65 9.07
CA ALA A 54 -9.46 -3.84 8.65
C ALA A 54 -10.89 -3.49 8.18
N GLU A 55 -11.59 -2.64 8.92
CA GLU A 55 -12.90 -2.11 8.52
C GLU A 55 -12.83 -1.36 7.17
N LEU A 56 -11.86 -0.44 7.03
CA LEU A 56 -11.68 0.34 5.81
C LEU A 56 -11.45 -0.55 4.57
N PHE A 57 -10.70 -1.64 4.72
CA PHE A 57 -10.36 -2.55 3.63
C PHE A 57 -11.26 -3.80 3.57
N ASN A 58 -12.36 -3.82 4.35
CA ASN A 58 -13.31 -4.94 4.40
C ASN A 58 -12.63 -6.30 4.70
N MET A 59 -11.67 -6.29 5.63
CA MET A 59 -10.97 -7.49 6.09
C MET A 59 -11.72 -8.11 7.28
N GLU A 60 -11.81 -9.44 7.31
CA GLU A 60 -12.49 -10.16 8.40
C GLU A 60 -11.70 -10.15 9.72
N ASP A 61 -10.37 -10.11 9.64
CA ASP A 61 -9.47 -10.20 10.81
C ASP A 61 -8.43 -9.07 10.80
N SER A 62 -8.46 -8.24 11.82
CA SER A 62 -7.48 -7.17 12.05
C SER A 62 -6.06 -7.68 12.33
N ALA A 63 -5.89 -8.97 12.67
CA ALA A 63 -4.57 -9.60 12.80
C ALA A 63 -3.81 -9.66 11.46
N GLY A 64 -4.53 -9.63 10.33
CA GLY A 64 -3.95 -9.53 8.99
C GLY A 64 -3.33 -8.16 8.66
N VAL A 65 -3.61 -7.12 9.46
CA VAL A 65 -3.05 -5.78 9.28
C VAL A 65 -1.69 -5.67 9.94
N VAL A 66 -0.65 -5.41 9.16
CA VAL A 66 0.73 -5.25 9.65
C VAL A 66 1.23 -3.85 9.32
N PHE A 67 1.65 -3.10 10.35
CA PHE A 67 2.24 -1.78 10.16
C PHE A 67 3.72 -1.88 9.81
N THR A 68 4.12 -1.06 8.85
CA THR A 68 5.52 -0.88 8.44
C THR A 68 5.90 0.60 8.51
N SER A 69 7.17 0.92 8.33
CA SER A 69 7.64 2.32 8.37
C SER A 69 7.07 3.18 7.23
N ASN A 70 6.70 2.57 6.10
CA ASN A 70 6.08 3.23 4.93
C ASN A 70 5.62 2.19 3.90
N ALA A 71 4.87 2.63 2.87
CA ALA A 71 4.40 1.77 1.79
C ALA A 71 5.53 1.09 1.00
N THR A 72 6.66 1.76 0.80
CA THR A 72 7.84 1.17 0.13
C THR A 72 8.35 -0.05 0.90
N HIS A 73 8.42 0.04 2.23
CA HIS A 73 8.83 -1.09 3.08
C HIS A 73 7.82 -2.23 3.01
N ALA A 74 6.51 -1.93 3.09
CA ALA A 74 5.46 -2.94 2.95
C ALA A 74 5.53 -3.67 1.60
N LEU A 75 5.66 -2.93 0.49
CA LEU A 75 5.77 -3.51 -0.85
C LEU A 75 7.03 -4.36 -1.01
N ASN A 76 8.18 -3.95 -0.45
CA ASN A 76 9.40 -4.76 -0.50
C ASN A 76 9.25 -6.08 0.28
N ILE A 77 8.57 -6.07 1.43
CA ILE A 77 8.26 -7.29 2.19
C ILE A 77 7.35 -8.19 1.37
N ALA A 78 6.24 -7.66 0.85
CA ALA A 78 5.26 -8.43 0.08
C ALA A 78 5.88 -9.03 -1.19
N ILE A 79 6.56 -8.21 -1.99
CA ILE A 79 7.23 -8.66 -3.23
C ILE A 79 8.31 -9.68 -2.92
N GLY A 80 9.16 -9.44 -1.90
CA GLY A 80 10.21 -10.38 -1.51
C GLY A 80 9.70 -11.71 -0.98
N SER A 81 8.46 -11.75 -0.47
CA SER A 81 7.80 -12.97 0.00
C SER A 81 7.13 -13.74 -1.13
N LEU A 82 6.60 -13.05 -2.13
CA LEU A 82 5.78 -13.63 -3.19
C LEU A 82 6.56 -13.92 -4.49
N ALA A 83 7.62 -13.16 -4.78
CA ALA A 83 8.38 -13.29 -6.01
C ALA A 83 9.75 -13.93 -5.78
N LYS A 84 10.19 -14.73 -6.77
CA LYS A 84 11.51 -15.36 -6.86
C LYS A 84 12.16 -15.02 -8.21
N PRO A 85 13.46 -15.29 -8.43
CA PRO A 85 14.07 -15.15 -9.74
C PRO A 85 13.27 -15.92 -10.80
N GLY A 86 12.90 -15.22 -11.87
CA GLY A 86 12.12 -15.78 -12.99
C GLY A 86 10.60 -15.80 -12.78
N THR A 87 10.06 -15.43 -11.61
CA THR A 87 8.61 -15.30 -11.40
C THR A 87 8.01 -14.40 -12.47
N ARG A 88 6.94 -14.85 -13.13
CA ARG A 88 6.21 -14.06 -14.14
C ARG A 88 5.27 -13.09 -13.45
N VAL A 89 5.61 -11.81 -13.55
CA VAL A 89 4.87 -10.73 -12.88
C VAL A 89 4.28 -9.79 -13.92
N VAL A 90 2.97 -9.58 -13.85
CA VAL A 90 2.30 -8.51 -14.60
C VAL A 90 2.18 -7.30 -13.67
N ILE A 91 2.61 -6.15 -14.16
CA ILE A 91 2.50 -4.87 -13.43
C ILE A 91 1.74 -3.86 -14.28
N SER A 92 1.11 -2.85 -13.63
CA SER A 92 0.58 -1.73 -14.39
C SER A 92 1.72 -0.90 -15.02
N GLY A 93 1.44 -0.25 -16.15
CA GLY A 93 2.39 0.67 -16.80
C GLY A 93 2.70 1.93 -15.97
N PHE A 94 2.02 2.10 -14.84
CA PHE A 94 2.08 3.31 -13.99
C PHE A 94 2.62 3.02 -12.57
N GLU A 95 3.32 1.90 -12.40
CA GLU A 95 3.84 1.50 -11.09
C GLU A 95 4.92 2.45 -10.57
N HIS A 96 4.90 2.63 -9.25
CA HIS A 96 5.93 3.37 -8.55
C HIS A 96 7.23 2.56 -8.44
N ASN A 97 8.37 3.24 -8.27
CA ASN A 97 9.69 2.61 -8.09
C ASN A 97 9.77 1.62 -6.92
N SER A 98 8.89 1.73 -5.93
CA SER A 98 8.78 0.77 -4.82
C SER A 98 8.29 -0.62 -5.24
N VAL A 99 7.74 -0.75 -6.45
CA VAL A 99 7.35 -2.01 -7.09
C VAL A 99 8.39 -2.46 -8.10
N THR A 100 8.74 -1.59 -9.05
CA THR A 100 9.60 -1.96 -10.18
C THR A 100 11.02 -2.31 -9.76
N ARG A 101 11.61 -1.56 -8.80
CA ARG A 101 12.98 -1.82 -8.33
C ARG A 101 13.16 -3.15 -7.60
N PRO A 102 12.33 -3.53 -6.60
CA PRO A 102 12.49 -4.83 -5.94
C PRO A 102 12.22 -5.99 -6.89
N LEU A 103 11.25 -5.90 -7.80
CA LEU A 103 11.01 -6.94 -8.82
C LEU A 103 12.21 -7.12 -9.74
N ALA A 104 12.81 -6.03 -10.22
CA ALA A 104 14.02 -6.08 -11.04
C ALA A 104 15.23 -6.64 -10.26
N ALA A 105 15.39 -6.26 -9.00
CA ALA A 105 16.49 -6.74 -8.13
C ALA A 105 16.39 -8.25 -7.85
N ILE A 106 15.18 -8.78 -7.74
CA ILE A 106 14.94 -10.24 -7.58
C ILE A 106 15.19 -10.99 -8.91
N GLY A 107 15.18 -10.31 -10.06
CA GLY A 107 15.26 -10.95 -11.37
C GLY A 107 13.93 -11.56 -11.82
N ALA A 108 12.81 -10.95 -11.46
CA ALA A 108 11.49 -11.34 -11.92
C ALA A 108 11.31 -11.07 -13.41
N ASN A 109 10.49 -11.88 -14.09
CA ASN A 109 10.09 -11.65 -15.46
C ASN A 109 8.90 -10.68 -15.50
N ILE A 110 9.20 -9.39 -15.66
CA ILE A 110 8.24 -8.29 -15.53
C ILE A 110 7.59 -8.01 -16.89
N ARG A 111 6.25 -8.00 -16.92
CA ARG A 111 5.45 -7.65 -18.10
C ARG A 111 4.53 -6.48 -17.76
N PRO A 112 4.79 -5.27 -18.29
CA PRO A 112 3.89 -4.13 -18.11
C PRO A 112 2.59 -4.35 -18.89
N ALA A 113 1.46 -3.95 -18.28
CA ALA A 113 0.12 -3.94 -18.88
C ALA A 113 -0.55 -2.59 -18.68
N GLY A 114 -1.39 -2.19 -19.65
CA GLY A 114 -2.14 -0.93 -19.58
C GLY A 114 -1.24 0.29 -19.52
N THR A 115 -0.54 0.57 -20.64
CA THR A 115 0.43 1.68 -20.72
C THR A 115 -0.18 2.98 -21.28
N ARG A 116 -1.46 2.97 -21.70
CA ARG A 116 -2.15 4.15 -22.20
C ARG A 116 -2.82 4.91 -21.05
N LEU A 117 -2.52 6.19 -20.97
CA LEU A 117 -3.13 7.09 -19.98
C LEU A 117 -4.62 7.27 -20.24
N PHE A 118 -5.42 7.18 -19.18
CA PHE A 118 -6.87 7.43 -19.18
C PHE A 118 -7.68 6.55 -20.15
N ASP A 119 -7.16 5.39 -20.51
CA ASP A 119 -7.84 4.39 -21.34
C ASP A 119 -8.05 3.09 -20.55
N ALA A 120 -9.17 3.03 -19.84
CA ALA A 120 -9.53 1.88 -19.02
C ALA A 120 -9.81 0.63 -19.86
N ALA A 121 -10.36 0.79 -21.06
CA ALA A 121 -10.66 -0.34 -21.95
C ALA A 121 -9.38 -1.01 -22.48
N ASP A 122 -8.39 -0.20 -22.92
CA ASP A 122 -7.08 -0.69 -23.33
C ASP A 122 -6.35 -1.34 -22.12
N THR A 123 -6.45 -0.74 -20.93
CA THR A 123 -5.87 -1.30 -19.70
C THR A 123 -6.43 -2.68 -19.40
N LEU A 124 -7.75 -2.85 -19.40
CA LEU A 124 -8.40 -4.13 -19.11
C LEU A 124 -8.04 -5.20 -20.17
N ALA A 125 -8.10 -4.86 -21.45
CA ALA A 125 -7.77 -5.79 -22.53
C ALA A 125 -6.31 -6.26 -22.44
N ASP A 126 -5.37 -5.37 -22.11
CA ASP A 126 -3.96 -5.70 -21.98
C ASP A 126 -3.66 -6.56 -20.74
N PHE A 127 -4.33 -6.27 -19.62
CA PHE A 127 -4.28 -7.14 -18.42
C PHE A 127 -4.87 -8.52 -18.71
N GLU A 128 -6.05 -8.61 -19.31
CA GLU A 128 -6.69 -9.89 -19.66
C GLU A 128 -5.79 -10.77 -20.56
N ALA A 129 -5.09 -10.14 -21.49
CA ALA A 129 -4.17 -10.86 -22.36
C ALA A 129 -2.93 -11.40 -21.64
N LYS A 130 -2.41 -10.68 -20.62
CA LYS A 130 -1.12 -10.95 -19.98
C LYS A 130 -1.23 -11.73 -18.65
N ILE A 131 -2.39 -11.72 -18.02
CA ILE A 131 -2.60 -12.36 -16.70
C ILE A 131 -2.62 -13.90 -16.78
N LYS A 132 -3.01 -14.48 -17.89
CA LYS A 132 -3.32 -15.92 -18.04
C LYS A 132 -2.21 -16.87 -17.55
N ASP A 133 -0.97 -16.45 -17.64
CA ASP A 133 0.19 -17.22 -17.19
C ASP A 133 1.01 -16.48 -16.12
N ALA A 134 0.50 -15.39 -15.55
CA ALA A 134 1.13 -14.65 -14.49
C ALA A 134 1.04 -15.43 -13.16
N GLU A 135 2.10 -15.34 -12.36
CA GLU A 135 2.17 -15.89 -11.00
C GLU A 135 1.90 -14.79 -9.95
N LEU A 136 2.12 -13.54 -10.34
CA LEU A 136 1.89 -12.37 -9.50
C LEU A 136 1.40 -11.20 -10.38
N VAL A 137 0.41 -10.49 -9.88
CA VAL A 137 -0.06 -9.23 -10.46
C VAL A 137 0.13 -8.13 -9.44
N VAL A 138 0.70 -7.00 -9.87
CA VAL A 138 0.81 -5.78 -9.05
C VAL A 138 0.24 -4.62 -9.85
N CYS A 139 -0.77 -3.96 -9.28
CA CYS A 139 -1.44 -2.84 -9.94
C CYS A 139 -1.66 -1.70 -8.96
N THR A 140 -1.12 -0.51 -9.29
CA THR A 140 -1.45 0.69 -8.53
C THR A 140 -2.90 1.10 -8.78
N HIS A 141 -3.62 1.49 -7.73
CA HIS A 141 -5.00 1.96 -7.89
C HIS A 141 -5.04 3.38 -8.51
N VAL A 142 -4.18 4.26 -8.03
CA VAL A 142 -4.09 5.63 -8.54
C VAL A 142 -2.64 6.00 -8.76
N SER A 143 -2.30 6.41 -9.99
CA SER A 143 -0.96 6.91 -10.28
C SER A 143 -0.71 8.23 -9.56
N ASN A 144 0.32 8.29 -8.74
CA ASN A 144 0.72 9.50 -8.02
C ASN A 144 1.28 10.60 -8.97
N VAL A 145 1.68 10.23 -10.17
CA VAL A 145 2.21 11.17 -11.18
C VAL A 145 1.11 11.77 -12.04
N PHE A 146 0.19 10.92 -12.50
CA PHE A 146 -0.83 11.32 -13.50
C PHE A 146 -2.22 11.51 -12.90
N GLY A 147 -2.47 11.04 -11.66
CA GLY A 147 -3.82 11.00 -11.09
C GLY A 147 -4.78 10.05 -11.84
N TYR A 148 -4.23 9.17 -12.69
CA TYR A 148 -5.03 8.16 -13.38
C TYR A 148 -5.49 7.08 -12.40
N VAL A 149 -6.80 6.87 -12.32
CA VAL A 149 -7.44 5.81 -11.53
C VAL A 149 -7.54 4.58 -12.42
N LEU A 150 -6.83 3.51 -12.06
CA LEU A 150 -6.85 2.26 -12.80
C LEU A 150 -8.06 1.39 -12.37
N PRO A 151 -8.63 0.59 -13.27
CA PRO A 151 -9.81 -0.26 -13.01
C PRO A 151 -9.43 -1.52 -12.22
N VAL A 152 -8.92 -1.35 -10.99
CA VAL A 152 -8.38 -2.47 -10.18
C VAL A 152 -9.46 -3.48 -9.77
N TYR A 153 -10.71 -3.06 -9.66
CA TYR A 153 -11.82 -3.94 -9.34
C TYR A 153 -12.09 -4.96 -10.45
N GLU A 154 -12.02 -4.51 -11.70
CA GLU A 154 -12.25 -5.35 -12.88
C GLU A 154 -11.04 -6.21 -13.23
N ILE A 155 -9.82 -5.82 -12.76
CA ILE A 155 -8.59 -6.59 -12.95
C ILE A 155 -8.53 -7.78 -11.97
N GLY A 156 -9.04 -7.64 -10.74
CA GLY A 156 -9.02 -8.65 -9.66
C GLY A 156 -10.17 -9.58 -9.71
#